data_1748522a6c2b8c42fa5e7b145c588466
#
_entry.id   1748522a6c2b8c42fa5e7b145c588466
#
_cell.length_a   1.000
_cell.length_b   1.000
_cell.length_c   1.000
_cell.angle_alpha   90.00
_cell.angle_beta   90.00
_cell.angle_gamma   90.00
#
_symmetry.space_group_name_H-M   'P 1'
#
loop_
_entity.id
_entity.type
_entity.pdbx_description
1 polymer ?
#
loop_
_entity_poly.entity_id
_entity_poly.type
_entity_poly.pdbx_seq_one_letter_code
_entity_poly.pdbx_strand_id
1 'polypeptide(L)' 'MIYFIYAIYDRISCTYTEPHLDYNDGCAQRWFESILNGSKFRHSDFDLVKLGKYNVSTGALSPFEEKEVVMVGVDNG' A
#
# COMPACT_ATOMS: atom_id res chain seq x y z
N MET A 1 -1.57 20.28 -0.12
CA MET A 1 -0.69 19.11 0.14
C MET A 1 -1.38 17.84 -0.38
N ILE A 2 -0.65 17.02 -1.09
CA ILE A 2 -1.18 15.79 -1.67
C ILE A 2 -0.58 14.60 -0.93
N TYR A 3 -1.44 13.72 -0.44
CA TYR A 3 -1.05 12.40 0.03
C TYR A 3 -1.40 11.37 -1.02
N PHE A 4 -0.74 10.23 -0.98
CA PHE A 4 -1.08 9.10 -1.83
C PHE A 4 -1.81 8.05 -0.99
N ILE A 5 -2.68 7.32 -1.66
CA ILE A 5 -3.52 6.30 -1.02
C ILE A 5 -2.96 4.94 -1.38
N TYR A 6 -2.63 4.15 -0.38
CA TYR A 6 -2.05 2.82 -0.53
C TYR A 6 -2.91 1.78 0.15
N ALA A 7 -2.76 0.53 -0.26
CA ALA A 7 -3.31 -0.61 0.46
C ALA A 7 -2.39 -1.80 0.24
N ILE A 8 -2.48 -2.78 1.11
CA ILE A 8 -1.76 -4.04 0.96
C ILE A 8 -2.74 -5.04 0.36
N TYR A 9 -2.35 -5.63 -0.76
CA TYR A 9 -3.13 -6.67 -1.42
C TYR A 9 -2.62 -8.03 -1.00
N ASP A 10 -3.53 -8.87 -0.50
CA ASP A 10 -3.24 -10.26 -0.15
C ASP A 10 -3.65 -11.14 -1.33
N ARG A 11 -2.65 -11.74 -2.00
CA ARG A 11 -2.90 -12.56 -3.17
C ARG A 11 -3.58 -13.89 -2.84
N ILE A 12 -3.50 -14.32 -1.60
CA ILE A 12 -4.12 -15.60 -1.18
C ILE A 12 -5.63 -15.40 -0.95
N SER A 13 -6.01 -14.38 -0.19
CA SER A 13 -7.42 -14.08 0.06
C SER A 13 -8.05 -13.26 -1.06
N CYS A 14 -7.24 -12.67 -1.95
CA CYS A 14 -7.67 -11.77 -3.01
C CYS A 14 -8.39 -10.54 -2.48
N THR A 15 -7.93 -10.01 -1.36
CA THR A 15 -8.51 -8.83 -0.71
C THR A 15 -7.46 -7.78 -0.44
N TYR A 16 -7.93 -6.53 -0.26
CA TYR A 16 -7.10 -5.38 0.10
C TYR A 16 -7.32 -5.04 1.57
N THR A 17 -6.28 -4.52 2.21
CA THR A 17 -6.41 -3.93 3.54
C THR A 17 -7.16 -2.61 3.46
N GLU A 18 -7.43 -2.02 4.62
CA GLU A 18 -7.94 -0.67 4.71
C GLU A 18 -6.94 0.30 4.08
N PRO A 19 -7.41 1.40 3.46
CA PRO A 19 -6.50 2.37 2.83
C PRO A 19 -5.59 3.04 3.85
N HIS A 20 -4.36 3.30 3.41
CA HIS A 20 -3.34 3.98 4.19
C HIS A 20 -2.86 5.20 3.39
N LEU A 21 -2.80 6.35 4.04
CA LEU A 21 -2.30 7.57 3.43
C LEU A 21 -0.84 7.76 3.79
N ASP A 22 -0.03 8.12 2.79
CA ASP A 22 1.37 8.41 3.04
C ASP A 22 1.89 9.48 2.07
N TYR A 23 3.05 10.05 2.36
CA TYR A 23 3.60 11.17 1.61
C TYR A 23 4.17 10.75 0.26
N ASN A 24 4.82 9.59 0.21
CA ASN A 24 5.50 9.10 -0.98
C ASN A 24 5.68 7.59 -0.90
N ASP A 25 6.17 7.01 -1.98
CA ASP A 25 6.34 5.56 -2.08
C ASP A 25 7.34 5.03 -1.06
N GLY A 26 8.41 5.76 -0.79
CA GLY A 26 9.41 5.33 0.20
C GLY A 26 8.84 5.20 1.59
N CYS A 27 8.04 6.16 2.02
CA CYS A 27 7.37 6.10 3.32
C CYS A 27 6.37 4.96 3.36
N ALA A 28 5.62 4.76 2.28
CA ALA A 28 4.65 3.67 2.19
C ALA A 28 5.34 2.31 2.21
N GLN A 29 6.49 2.18 1.55
CA GLN A 29 7.27 0.95 1.57
C GLN A 29 7.75 0.61 2.98
N ARG A 30 8.18 1.62 3.74
CA ARG A 30 8.59 1.43 5.12
C ARG A 30 7.42 0.94 5.98
N TRP A 31 6.25 1.52 5.80
CA TRP A 31 5.03 1.08 6.47
C TRP A 31 4.69 -0.36 6.10
N PHE A 32 4.73 -0.67 4.81
CA PHE A 32 4.47 -2.01 4.30
C PHE A 32 5.40 -3.05 4.93
N GLU A 33 6.70 -2.79 4.93
CA GLU A 33 7.69 -3.69 5.53
C GLU A 33 7.45 -3.87 7.03
N SER A 34 7.09 -2.80 7.73
CA SER A 34 6.77 -2.86 9.17
C SER A 34 5.57 -3.77 9.44
N ILE A 35 4.52 -3.67 8.61
CA ILE A 35 3.34 -4.51 8.74
C ILE A 35 3.69 -5.98 8.48
N LEU A 36 4.46 -6.25 7.41
CA LEU A 36 4.85 -7.62 7.08
C LEU A 36 5.73 -8.25 8.15
N ASN A 37 6.62 -7.49 8.75
CA ASN A 37 7.50 -7.98 9.81
C ASN A 37 6.73 -8.41 11.07
N GLY A 38 5.55 -7.85 11.30
CA GLY A 38 4.68 -8.25 12.39
C GLY A 38 3.70 -9.35 12.02
N SER A 39 3.71 -9.81 10.79
CA SER A 39 2.76 -10.79 10.28
C SER A 39 3.29 -12.21 10.45
N LYS A 40 2.35 -13.15 10.63
CA LYS A 40 2.65 -14.59 10.66
C LYS A 40 2.71 -15.19 9.26
N PHE A 41 2.25 -14.44 8.25
CA PHE A 41 2.13 -14.93 6.90
C PHE A 41 3.41 -14.68 6.11
N ARG A 42 3.55 -15.34 4.97
CA ARG A 42 4.70 -15.17 4.08
C ARG A 42 4.63 -13.78 3.45
N HIS A 43 5.74 -13.06 3.49
CA HIS A 43 5.82 -11.71 2.92
C HIS A 43 5.53 -11.74 1.41
N SER A 44 5.92 -12.80 0.71
CA SER A 44 5.71 -12.94 -0.73
C SER A 44 4.25 -13.08 -1.14
N ASP A 45 3.32 -13.23 -0.18
CA ASP A 45 1.88 -13.28 -0.48
C ASP A 45 1.26 -11.89 -0.63
N PHE A 46 2.02 -10.82 -0.36
CA PHE A 46 1.49 -9.46 -0.28
C PHE A 46 2.15 -8.50 -1.26
N ASP A 47 1.35 -7.56 -1.76
CA ASP A 47 1.83 -6.46 -2.59
C ASP A 47 1.41 -5.14 -1.96
N LEU A 48 2.29 -4.14 -2.02
CA LEU A 48 1.93 -2.75 -1.71
C LEU A 48 1.40 -2.11 -2.99
N VAL A 49 0.16 -1.65 -2.95
CA VAL A 49 -0.54 -1.11 -4.12
C VAL A 49 -0.89 0.35 -3.87
N LYS A 50 -0.63 1.19 -4.87
CA LYS A 50 -0.96 2.62 -4.85
C LYS A 50 -2.28 2.81 -5.61
N LEU A 51 -3.27 3.39 -4.94
CA LEU A 51 -4.64 3.44 -5.42
C LEU A 51 -5.05 4.80 -5.97
N GLY A 52 -4.43 5.88 -5.50
CA GLY A 52 -4.85 7.21 -5.90
C GLY A 52 -4.20 8.30 -5.08
N LYS A 53 -4.79 9.49 -5.14
CA LYS A 53 -4.32 10.70 -4.45
C LYS A 53 -5.42 11.28 -3.58
N TYR A 54 -5.01 11.96 -2.51
CA TYR A 54 -5.91 12.67 -1.62
C TYR A 54 -5.37 14.09 -1.38
N ASN A 55 -6.20 15.09 -1.66
CA ASN A 55 -5.84 16.49 -1.43
C ASN A 55 -6.31 16.89 -0.03
N VAL A 56 -5.37 17.14 0.87
CA VAL A 56 -5.64 17.44 2.27
C VAL A 56 -6.37 18.78 2.41
N SER A 57 -6.10 19.72 1.49
CA SER A 57 -6.70 21.06 1.55
C SER A 57 -8.16 21.08 1.11
N THR A 58 -8.55 20.21 0.20
CA THR A 58 -9.90 20.21 -0.38
C THR A 58 -10.73 18.98 -0.02
N GLY A 59 -10.09 17.91 0.46
CA GLY A 59 -10.74 16.63 0.69
C GLY A 59 -11.02 15.83 -0.58
N ALA A 60 -10.48 16.27 -1.72
CA ALA A 60 -10.74 15.60 -2.99
C ALA A 60 -9.98 14.29 -3.09
N LEU A 61 -10.68 13.22 -3.45
CA LEU A 61 -10.11 11.91 -3.74
C LEU A 61 -9.99 11.75 -5.26
N SER A 62 -8.83 11.29 -5.71
CA SER A 62 -8.59 11.06 -7.14
C SER A 62 -8.04 9.64 -7.33
N PRO A 63 -8.92 8.67 -7.57
CA PRO A 63 -8.45 7.30 -7.80
C PRO A 63 -7.70 7.22 -9.13
N PHE A 64 -6.68 6.36 -9.17
CA PHE A 64 -5.98 6.05 -10.42
C PHE A 64 -6.85 5.10 -11.25
N GLU A 65 -6.82 5.26 -12.57
CA GLU A 65 -7.51 4.33 -13.46
C GLU A 65 -6.95 2.92 -13.33
N GLU A 66 -5.63 2.83 -13.20
CA GLU A 66 -4.94 1.56 -12.97
C GLU A 66 -4.18 1.63 -11.66
N LYS A 67 -4.38 0.60 -10.83
CA LYS A 67 -3.63 0.46 -9.59
C LYS A 67 -2.17 0.17 -9.92
N GLU A 68 -1.26 0.74 -9.14
CA GLU A 68 0.17 0.57 -9.32
C GLU A 68 0.74 -0.29 -8.20
N VAL A 69 1.41 -1.38 -8.58
CA VAL A 69 2.15 -2.18 -7.61
C VAL A 69 3.48 -1.48 -7.33
N VAL A 70 3.63 -0.96 -6.12
CA VAL A 70 4.81 -0.20 -5.71
C VAL A 70 5.91 -1.13 -5.21
N MET A 71 5.53 -2.19 -4.53
CA MET A 71 6.48 -3.12 -3.94
C MET A 71 5.82 -4.49 -3.77
N VAL A 72 6.59 -5.53 -4.03
CA VAL A 72 6.17 -6.91 -3.77
C VAL A 72 6.88 -7.37 -2.50
N GLY A 73 6.16 -8.03 -1.61
CA GLY A 73 6.77 -8.58 -0.41
C GLY A 73 7.78 -9.68 -0.75
N VAL A 74 8.89 -9.70 0.00
CA VAL A 74 9.95 -10.68 -0.20
C VAL A 74 10.20 -11.40 1.11
N ASP A 75 10.22 -12.72 1.05
CA ASP A 75 10.51 -13.53 2.22
C ASP A 75 12.00 -13.41 2.57
N ASN A 76 12.27 -13.19 3.83
CA ASN A 76 13.64 -13.23 4.36
C ASN A 76 13.97 -14.69 4.64
N GLY A 77 14.87 -15.19 3.87
CA GLY A 77 15.25 -16.60 3.86
C GLY A 77 15.79 -17.14 5.16
#